data_ca9d2f1f45e5ca828bb3631de40b0b55
#
_entry.id   ca9d2f1f45e5ca828bb3631de40b0b55
#
_cell.length_a   1.000
_cell.length_b   1.000
_cell.length_c   1.000
_cell.angle_alpha   90.00
_cell.angle_beta   90.00
_cell.angle_gamma   90.00
#
_symmetry.space_group_name_H-M   'P 1'
#
loop_
_entity.id
_entity.type
_entity.pdbx_description
1 polymer ?
#
loop_
_entity_poly.entity_id
_entity_poly.type
_entity_poly.pdbx_seq_one_letter_code
_entity_poly.pdbx_strand_id
1 'polypeptide(L)'
;MNTDFDNFEKFLASIDSDVKKIFDYQKEYIHCKKGCSLCCKKGDYPISEIEFNYLMQGFNRLEETRKALVQKNINKLKEADKDSYTCPFLVENSCSVYENRPFVCRMFGVLTEDAAGNPTFPFCTTEGLNYSEIYDPKTQHLSMDLVFKKKFKVFPKFFRLSNRVILNLPLAKELNIQFGETKRMIDFFD
;
A
#
# COMPACT_ATOMS: atom_id res chain seq x y z
N MET A 1 20.17 -9.29 15.56
CA MET A 1 20.17 -10.18 14.39
C MET A 1 20.30 -9.29 13.17
N ASN A 2 21.41 -9.44 12.40
CA ASN A 2 21.49 -8.80 11.09
C ASN A 2 20.53 -9.54 10.18
N THR A 3 19.33 -9.01 10.01
CA THR A 3 18.38 -9.50 9.02
C THR A 3 18.99 -9.11 7.68
N ASP A 4 19.46 -10.10 6.94
CA ASP A 4 19.96 -9.89 5.58
C ASP A 4 18.76 -9.56 4.69
N PHE A 5 18.55 -8.27 4.40
CA PHE A 5 17.46 -7.81 3.56
C PHE A 5 17.76 -7.88 2.06
N ASP A 6 18.96 -8.31 1.65
CA ASP A 6 19.37 -8.30 0.24
C ASP A 6 18.38 -9.06 -0.67
N ASN A 7 17.96 -10.24 -0.25
CA ASN A 7 16.99 -11.03 -1.01
C ASN A 7 15.61 -10.40 -0.97
N PHE A 8 15.23 -9.82 0.17
CA PHE A 8 13.95 -9.12 0.29
C PHE A 8 13.92 -7.85 -0.58
N GLU A 9 15.01 -7.10 -0.66
CA GLU A 9 15.13 -5.92 -1.54
C GLU A 9 15.07 -6.31 -3.02
N LYS A 10 15.70 -7.42 -3.44
CA LYS A 10 15.56 -7.97 -4.79
C LYS A 10 14.11 -8.33 -5.10
N PHE A 11 13.43 -8.95 -4.15
CA PHE A 11 12.01 -9.27 -4.26
C PHE A 11 11.16 -8.00 -4.39
N LEU A 12 11.37 -6.99 -3.53
CA LEU A 12 10.70 -5.70 -3.59
C LEU A 12 10.91 -5.00 -4.93
N ALA A 13 12.14 -5.02 -5.47
CA ALA A 13 12.44 -4.42 -6.77
C ALA A 13 11.65 -5.07 -7.91
N SER A 14 11.45 -6.39 -7.86
CA SER A 14 10.58 -7.09 -8.82
C SER A 14 9.13 -6.65 -8.70
N ILE A 15 8.60 -6.58 -7.46
CA ILE A 15 7.24 -6.08 -7.20
C ILE A 15 7.08 -4.65 -7.70
N ASP A 16 8.03 -3.75 -7.38
CA ASP A 16 7.99 -2.36 -7.82
C ASP A 16 7.98 -2.23 -9.35
N SER A 17 8.74 -3.09 -10.05
CA SER A 17 8.75 -3.13 -11.51
C SER A 17 7.36 -3.50 -12.08
N ASP A 18 6.70 -4.50 -11.50
CA ASP A 18 5.38 -4.93 -11.97
C ASP A 18 4.28 -3.93 -11.58
N VAL A 19 4.35 -3.40 -10.38
CA VAL A 19 3.46 -2.33 -9.92
C VAL A 19 3.58 -1.08 -10.81
N LYS A 20 4.81 -0.71 -11.19
CA LYS A 20 5.03 0.40 -12.13
C LYS A 20 4.32 0.15 -13.47
N LYS A 21 4.40 -1.06 -14.05
CA LYS A 21 3.69 -1.39 -15.30
C LYS A 21 2.18 -1.23 -15.15
N ILE A 22 1.62 -1.63 -13.99
CA ILE A 22 0.21 -1.47 -13.69
C ILE A 22 -0.17 0.02 -13.62
N PHE A 23 0.59 0.82 -12.91
CA PHE A 23 0.36 2.27 -12.82
C PHE A 23 0.51 2.96 -14.18
N ASP A 24 1.53 2.62 -14.97
CA ASP A 24 1.74 3.16 -16.30
C ASP A 24 0.57 2.82 -17.25
N TYR A 25 0.06 1.58 -17.18
CA TYR A 25 -1.10 1.15 -17.97
C TYR A 25 -2.37 1.93 -17.60
N GLN A 26 -2.62 2.17 -16.32
CA GLN A 26 -3.83 2.80 -15.81
C GLN A 26 -3.64 4.29 -15.43
N LYS A 27 -2.57 4.93 -15.93
CA LYS A 27 -2.19 6.30 -15.54
C LYS A 27 -3.29 7.34 -15.73
N GLU A 28 -4.19 7.14 -16.68
CA GLU A 28 -5.31 8.06 -16.94
C GLU A 28 -6.33 8.09 -15.80
N TYR A 29 -6.38 7.03 -14.98
CA TYR A 29 -7.29 6.89 -13.83
C TYR A 29 -6.60 7.18 -12.50
N ILE A 30 -5.27 7.28 -12.47
CA ILE A 30 -4.49 7.38 -11.24
C ILE A 30 -4.14 8.84 -10.96
N HIS A 31 -4.62 9.35 -9.85
CA HIS A 31 -4.39 10.72 -9.38
C HIS A 31 -3.46 10.80 -8.16
N CYS A 32 -2.80 9.70 -7.83
CA CYS A 32 -1.80 9.67 -6.76
C CYS A 32 -0.63 10.60 -7.11
N LYS A 33 -0.30 11.49 -6.19
CA LYS A 33 0.81 12.44 -6.35
C LYS A 33 1.53 12.63 -5.03
N LYS A 34 2.75 13.19 -5.08
CA LYS A 34 3.50 13.55 -3.89
C LYS A 34 2.65 14.44 -2.97
N GLY A 35 2.56 14.07 -1.69
CA GLY A 35 1.72 14.75 -0.70
C GLY A 35 0.28 14.20 -0.60
N CYS A 36 -0.15 13.30 -1.48
CA CYS A 36 -1.35 12.51 -1.25
C CYS A 36 -1.07 11.51 -0.11
N SER A 37 -1.86 11.60 0.95
CA SER A 37 -1.66 10.80 2.17
C SER A 37 -2.92 10.06 2.62
N LEU A 38 -3.94 9.95 1.77
CA LEU A 38 -5.21 9.34 2.14
C LEU A 38 -5.04 7.90 2.63
N CYS A 39 -4.26 7.08 1.91
CA CYS A 39 -3.96 5.70 2.32
C CYS A 39 -3.30 5.61 3.69
N CYS A 40 -2.53 6.62 4.11
CA CYS A 40 -1.92 6.69 5.42
C CYS A 40 -2.87 7.22 6.51
N LYS A 41 -3.93 7.96 6.14
CA LYS A 41 -4.88 8.54 7.10
C LYS A 41 -6.00 7.59 7.51
N LYS A 42 -6.24 6.54 6.72
CA LYS A 42 -7.31 5.56 6.94
C LYS A 42 -6.79 4.12 6.86
N GLY A 43 -5.47 3.92 6.98
CA GLY A 43 -4.87 2.63 6.74
C GLY A 43 -4.80 1.76 7.98
N ASP A 44 -5.46 0.63 7.94
CA ASP A 44 -5.19 -0.51 8.80
C ASP A 44 -4.90 -1.71 7.90
N TYR A 45 -3.65 -1.93 7.58
CA TYR A 45 -3.24 -2.93 6.62
C TYR A 45 -2.44 -4.04 7.28
N PRO A 46 -2.76 -5.32 6.98
CA PRO A 46 -1.92 -6.43 7.39
C PRO A 46 -0.60 -6.39 6.63
N ILE A 47 0.50 -6.57 7.36
CA ILE A 47 1.85 -6.68 6.83
C ILE A 47 2.54 -7.90 7.45
N SER A 48 3.53 -8.43 6.76
CA SER A 48 4.36 -9.53 7.27
C SER A 48 5.47 -9.01 8.20
N GLU A 49 6.00 -9.90 9.02
CA GLU A 49 7.06 -9.57 9.96
C GLU A 49 8.31 -9.01 9.27
N ILE A 50 8.71 -9.57 8.14
CA ILE A 50 9.86 -9.04 7.39
C ILE A 50 9.60 -7.63 6.85
N GLU A 51 8.36 -7.33 6.41
CA GLU A 51 7.97 -5.99 5.97
C GLU A 51 8.05 -5.00 7.13
N PHE A 52 7.57 -5.40 8.31
CA PHE A 52 7.68 -4.57 9.51
C PHE A 52 9.14 -4.32 9.89
N ASN A 53 9.98 -5.36 9.91
CA ASN A 53 11.40 -5.24 10.22
C ASN A 53 12.12 -4.35 9.20
N TYR A 54 11.81 -4.46 7.91
CA TYR A 54 12.35 -3.62 6.87
C TYR A 54 11.89 -2.15 7.00
N LEU A 55 10.65 -1.93 7.35
CA LEU A 55 10.10 -0.61 7.65
C LEU A 55 10.80 0.01 8.86
N MET A 56 11.05 -0.77 9.93
CA MET A 56 11.79 -0.32 11.11
C MET A 56 13.28 -0.06 10.82
N GLN A 57 13.88 -0.75 9.85
CA GLN A 57 15.22 -0.40 9.36
C GLN A 57 15.22 1.02 8.78
N GLY A 58 14.21 1.36 7.96
CA GLY A 58 14.03 2.72 7.45
C GLY A 58 13.84 3.76 8.57
N PHE A 59 13.03 3.42 9.59
CA PHE A 59 12.86 4.27 10.77
C PHE A 59 14.17 4.54 11.51
N ASN A 60 14.99 3.51 11.72
CA ASN A 60 16.26 3.64 12.42
C ASN A 60 17.29 4.52 11.70
N ARG A 61 17.12 4.69 10.37
CA ARG A 61 17.98 5.55 9.54
C ARG A 61 17.49 7.01 9.48
N LEU A 62 16.34 7.34 10.06
CA LEU A 62 15.82 8.71 10.07
C LEU A 62 16.71 9.61 10.94
N GLU A 63 16.70 10.90 10.60
CA GLU A 63 17.25 11.95 11.46
C GLU A 63 16.48 12.00 12.78
N GLU A 64 17.14 12.37 13.88
CA GLU A 64 16.58 12.32 15.23
C GLU A 64 15.30 13.16 15.39
N THR A 65 15.23 14.32 14.74
CA THR A 65 14.01 15.15 14.75
C THR A 65 12.82 14.43 14.11
N ARG A 66 13.03 13.76 12.98
CA ARG A 66 11.98 13.02 12.27
C ARG A 66 11.61 11.75 13.04
N LYS A 67 12.60 11.07 13.58
CA LYS A 67 12.42 9.89 14.43
C LYS A 67 11.57 10.21 15.65
N ALA A 68 11.83 11.33 16.34
CA ALA A 68 11.06 11.76 17.48
C ALA A 68 9.57 12.02 17.16
N LEU A 69 9.28 12.59 15.98
CA LEU A 69 7.91 12.80 15.53
C LEU A 69 7.18 11.47 15.27
N VAL A 70 7.84 10.53 14.59
CA VAL A 70 7.28 9.19 14.34
C VAL A 70 7.06 8.46 15.67
N GLN A 71 8.04 8.51 16.59
CA GLN A 71 7.92 7.88 17.91
C GLN A 71 6.74 8.44 18.71
N LYS A 72 6.54 9.77 18.66
CA LYS A 72 5.36 10.41 19.26
C LYS A 72 4.06 9.89 18.67
N ASN A 73 4.02 9.65 17.35
CA ASN A 73 2.84 9.09 16.69
C ASN A 73 2.60 7.63 17.09
N ILE A 74 3.66 6.81 17.19
CA ILE A 74 3.59 5.41 17.66
C ILE A 74 3.02 5.39 19.09
N ASN A 75 3.51 6.24 19.99
CA ASN A 75 3.01 6.30 21.37
C ASN A 75 1.53 6.67 21.43
N LYS A 76 1.08 7.61 20.59
CA LYS A 76 -0.35 7.95 20.50
C LYS A 76 -1.22 6.78 20.02
N LEU A 77 -0.71 5.91 19.15
CA LEU A 77 -1.46 4.75 18.70
C LEU A 77 -1.73 3.76 19.84
N LYS A 78 -0.82 3.62 20.80
CA LYS A 78 -0.99 2.74 21.96
C LYS A 78 -2.14 3.19 22.87
N GLU A 79 -2.49 4.47 22.81
CA GLU A 79 -3.54 5.11 23.63
C GLU A 79 -4.87 5.24 22.86
N ALA A 80 -4.86 5.04 21.53
CA ALA A 80 -6.02 5.27 20.67
C ALA A 80 -6.87 4.02 20.49
N ASP A 81 -8.12 4.23 20.07
CA ASP A 81 -8.95 3.16 19.51
C ASP A 81 -8.27 2.58 18.26
N LYS A 82 -8.05 1.26 18.28
CA LYS A 82 -7.30 0.54 17.24
C LYS A 82 -8.10 0.30 15.96
N ASP A 83 -9.37 0.69 15.88
CA ASP A 83 -10.23 0.39 14.72
C ASP A 83 -10.03 1.35 13.54
N SER A 84 -9.51 2.55 13.79
CA SER A 84 -9.16 3.50 12.72
C SER A 84 -8.03 4.41 13.17
N TYR A 85 -6.90 4.33 12.50
CA TYR A 85 -5.75 5.16 12.86
C TYR A 85 -5.03 5.76 11.65
N THR A 86 -4.34 6.85 11.90
CA THR A 86 -3.38 7.41 10.95
C THR A 86 -2.03 6.70 11.12
N CYS A 87 -1.45 6.25 10.01
CA CYS A 87 -0.14 5.61 10.00
C CYS A 87 0.91 6.45 10.76
N PRO A 88 1.62 5.89 11.74
CA PRO A 88 2.56 6.64 12.58
C PRO A 88 3.73 7.24 11.80
N PHE A 89 4.07 6.65 10.65
CA PHE A 89 5.13 7.13 9.76
C PHE A 89 4.70 8.31 8.89
N LEU A 90 3.43 8.72 8.94
CA LEU A 90 2.95 9.91 8.26
C LEU A 90 3.31 11.17 9.06
N VAL A 91 4.22 11.96 8.54
CA VAL A 91 4.62 13.25 9.11
C VAL A 91 4.51 14.30 8.00
N GLU A 92 3.79 15.40 8.26
CA GLU A 92 3.61 16.52 7.30
C GLU A 92 3.09 16.06 5.93
N ASN A 93 2.09 15.18 5.90
CA ASN A 93 1.54 14.57 4.69
C ASN A 93 2.55 13.79 3.83
N SER A 94 3.65 13.34 4.41
CA SER A 94 4.68 12.55 3.74
C SER A 94 5.05 11.31 4.56
N CYS A 95 5.24 10.19 3.88
CA CYS A 95 5.74 8.97 4.53
C CYS A 95 7.22 9.14 4.88
N SER A 96 7.56 9.03 6.16
CA SER A 96 8.94 9.18 6.64
C SER A 96 9.87 8.05 6.21
N VAL A 97 9.30 6.88 5.88
CA VAL A 97 10.03 5.67 5.48
C VAL A 97 9.61 5.20 4.07
N TYR A 98 9.46 6.15 3.13
CA TYR A 98 8.86 5.90 1.83
C TYR A 98 9.50 4.74 1.07
N GLU A 99 10.82 4.62 1.08
CA GLU A 99 11.55 3.56 0.38
C GLU A 99 11.38 2.18 1.04
N ASN A 100 11.13 2.17 2.36
CA ASN A 100 10.95 0.95 3.13
C ASN A 100 9.47 0.55 3.32
N ARG A 101 8.57 1.05 2.47
CA ARG A 101 7.13 0.79 2.56
C ARG A 101 6.79 -0.69 2.36
N PRO A 102 5.80 -1.22 3.11
CA PRO A 102 5.20 -2.52 2.85
C PRO A 102 4.56 -2.64 1.45
N PHE A 103 4.29 -3.86 1.00
CA PHE A 103 3.68 -4.13 -0.31
C PHE A 103 2.37 -3.37 -0.51
N VAL A 104 1.48 -3.42 0.48
CA VAL A 104 0.19 -2.75 0.39
C VAL A 104 0.34 -1.26 0.12
N CYS A 105 1.34 -0.60 0.72
CA CYS A 105 1.61 0.81 0.50
C CYS A 105 2.18 1.10 -0.90
N ARG A 106 2.88 0.13 -1.51
CA ARG A 106 3.45 0.23 -2.87
C ARG A 106 2.38 0.08 -3.93
N MET A 107 1.40 -0.78 -3.68
CA MET A 107 0.34 -1.14 -4.61
C MET A 107 -0.95 -0.36 -4.39
N PHE A 108 -1.04 0.45 -3.32
CA PHE A 108 -2.28 1.13 -3.01
C PHE A 108 -2.70 2.09 -4.12
N GLY A 109 -3.99 2.09 -4.42
CA GLY A 109 -4.58 3.01 -5.40
C GLY A 109 -4.91 2.39 -6.75
N VAL A 110 -4.63 1.10 -6.96
CA VAL A 110 -5.08 0.34 -8.13
C VAL A 110 -6.32 -0.50 -7.83
N LEU A 111 -7.03 -0.90 -8.88
CA LEU A 111 -8.15 -1.83 -8.77
C LEU A 111 -7.64 -3.23 -8.48
N THR A 112 -8.25 -3.89 -7.51
CA THR A 112 -7.87 -5.26 -7.14
C THR A 112 -9.07 -6.20 -7.15
N GLU A 113 -8.81 -7.49 -7.11
CA GLU A 113 -9.80 -8.53 -6.85
C GLU A 113 -9.53 -9.12 -5.47
N ASP A 114 -10.61 -9.38 -4.74
CA ASP A 114 -10.52 -10.16 -3.50
C ASP A 114 -10.22 -11.65 -3.78
N ALA A 115 -10.16 -12.47 -2.73
CA ALA A 115 -9.89 -13.89 -2.86
C ALA A 115 -10.98 -14.67 -3.64
N ALA A 116 -12.20 -14.14 -3.68
CA ALA A 116 -13.32 -14.71 -4.41
C ALA A 116 -13.41 -14.21 -5.86
N GLY A 117 -12.56 -13.26 -6.24
CA GLY A 117 -12.54 -12.62 -7.56
C GLY A 117 -13.50 -11.42 -7.69
N ASN A 118 -14.04 -10.92 -6.56
CA ASN A 118 -14.89 -9.75 -6.59
C ASN A 118 -14.04 -8.48 -6.77
N PRO A 119 -14.52 -7.52 -7.58
CA PRO A 119 -13.86 -6.23 -7.73
C PRO A 119 -13.75 -5.48 -6.40
N THR A 120 -12.55 -4.97 -6.11
CA THR A 120 -12.33 -4.08 -4.97
C THR A 120 -11.71 -2.77 -5.44
N PHE A 121 -12.20 -1.68 -4.87
CA PHE A 121 -11.80 -0.33 -5.22
C PHE A 121 -10.95 0.27 -4.09
N PRO A 122 -9.89 1.02 -4.41
CA PRO A 122 -9.21 1.78 -3.38
C PRO A 122 -10.20 2.82 -2.83
N PHE A 123 -10.28 2.95 -1.51
CA PHE A 123 -11.26 3.86 -0.90
C PHE A 123 -11.11 5.32 -1.36
N CYS A 124 -9.93 5.71 -1.84
CA CYS A 124 -9.73 7.04 -2.43
C CYS A 124 -10.59 7.30 -3.68
N THR A 125 -11.18 6.26 -4.30
CA THR A 125 -12.15 6.38 -5.38
C THR A 125 -13.38 7.19 -4.92
N THR A 126 -13.90 6.90 -3.74
CA THR A 126 -15.05 7.63 -3.16
C THR A 126 -14.70 9.02 -2.65
N GLU A 127 -13.41 9.31 -2.50
CA GLU A 127 -12.88 10.63 -2.11
C GLU A 127 -12.52 11.52 -3.32
N GLY A 128 -12.96 11.15 -4.52
CA GLY A 128 -12.75 11.92 -5.74
C GLY A 128 -11.36 11.76 -6.38
N LEU A 129 -10.64 10.70 -6.04
CA LEU A 129 -9.32 10.40 -6.61
C LEU A 129 -9.38 9.23 -7.61
N ASN A 130 -8.46 8.29 -7.50
CA ASN A 130 -8.27 7.21 -8.47
C ASN A 130 -9.59 6.56 -8.89
N TYR A 131 -9.84 6.46 -10.20
CA TYR A 131 -11.05 5.91 -10.84
C TYR A 131 -12.36 6.65 -10.51
N SER A 132 -12.35 7.73 -9.73
CA SER A 132 -13.56 8.46 -9.33
C SER A 132 -14.38 8.97 -10.52
N GLU A 133 -13.74 9.26 -11.65
CA GLU A 133 -14.38 9.76 -12.86
C GLU A 133 -15.24 8.72 -13.59
N ILE A 134 -15.03 7.44 -13.30
CA ILE A 134 -15.75 6.31 -13.90
C ILE A 134 -16.45 5.45 -12.86
N TYR A 135 -16.38 5.81 -11.57
CA TYR A 135 -17.06 5.13 -10.48
C TYR A 135 -18.47 5.66 -10.31
N ASP A 136 -19.46 4.78 -10.29
CA ASP A 136 -20.84 5.11 -9.97
C ASP A 136 -21.12 4.78 -8.49
N PRO A 137 -21.34 5.78 -7.63
CA PRO A 137 -21.59 5.56 -6.22
C PRO A 137 -22.94 4.89 -5.91
N LYS A 138 -23.90 4.91 -6.86
CA LYS A 138 -25.21 4.27 -6.68
C LYS A 138 -25.12 2.76 -6.85
N THR A 139 -24.40 2.32 -7.86
CA THR A 139 -24.21 0.89 -8.15
C THR A 139 -22.99 0.32 -7.45
N GLN A 140 -22.07 1.17 -6.96
CA GLN A 140 -20.76 0.81 -6.42
C GLN A 140 -19.89 0.06 -7.43
N HIS A 141 -20.05 0.34 -8.73
CA HIS A 141 -19.31 -0.27 -9.82
C HIS A 141 -18.68 0.78 -10.74
N LEU A 142 -17.77 0.33 -11.61
CA LEU A 142 -17.28 1.16 -12.71
C LEU A 142 -18.33 1.24 -13.81
N SER A 143 -18.58 2.44 -14.31
CA SER A 143 -19.44 2.69 -15.44
C SER A 143 -18.63 2.65 -16.74
N MET A 144 -18.82 1.64 -17.55
CA MET A 144 -18.19 1.55 -18.87
C MET A 144 -18.67 2.67 -19.81
N ASP A 145 -19.91 3.12 -19.66
CA ASP A 145 -20.44 4.26 -20.41
C ASP A 145 -19.63 5.54 -20.12
N LEU A 146 -19.19 5.74 -18.88
CA LEU A 146 -18.32 6.87 -18.53
C LEU A 146 -16.91 6.72 -19.13
N VAL A 147 -16.38 5.49 -19.23
CA VAL A 147 -15.09 5.23 -19.90
C VAL A 147 -15.18 5.69 -21.36
N PHE A 148 -16.21 5.28 -22.08
CA PHE A 148 -16.42 5.68 -23.47
C PHE A 148 -16.73 7.18 -23.62
N LYS A 149 -17.64 7.73 -22.81
CA LYS A 149 -18.03 9.13 -22.85
C LYS A 149 -16.83 10.07 -22.60
N LYS A 150 -15.95 9.71 -21.68
CA LYS A 150 -14.74 10.48 -21.35
C LYS A 150 -13.55 10.17 -22.25
N LYS A 151 -13.70 9.22 -23.19
CA LYS A 151 -12.67 8.86 -24.18
C LYS A 151 -11.35 8.40 -23.58
N PHE A 152 -11.40 7.66 -22.47
CA PHE A 152 -10.21 7.01 -21.94
C PHE A 152 -9.62 6.02 -22.95
N LYS A 153 -8.30 6.00 -23.07
CA LYS A 153 -7.58 5.20 -24.08
C LYS A 153 -7.45 3.73 -23.72
N VAL A 154 -7.51 3.42 -22.43
CA VAL A 154 -7.40 2.05 -21.92
C VAL A 154 -8.61 1.70 -21.06
N PHE A 155 -8.97 0.42 -21.03
CA PHE A 155 -9.99 -0.08 -20.11
C PHE A 155 -9.37 -0.31 -18.73
N PRO A 156 -10.11 0.02 -17.64
CA PRO A 156 -9.65 -0.28 -16.30
C PRO A 156 -9.54 -1.80 -16.11
N LYS A 157 -8.47 -2.24 -15.43
CA LYS A 157 -8.23 -3.65 -15.11
C LYS A 157 -8.14 -3.85 -13.62
N PHE A 158 -8.67 -4.98 -13.15
CA PHE A 158 -8.50 -5.47 -11.79
C PHE A 158 -7.31 -6.43 -11.71
N PHE A 159 -6.58 -6.38 -10.63
CA PHE A 159 -5.38 -7.18 -10.42
C PHE A 159 -5.47 -7.98 -9.13
N ARG A 160 -4.99 -9.22 -9.17
CA ARG A 160 -4.88 -10.07 -7.97
C ARG A 160 -3.59 -9.72 -7.22
N LEU A 161 -3.69 -8.74 -6.32
CA LEU A 161 -2.57 -8.18 -5.56
C LEU A 161 -2.75 -8.35 -4.05
N SER A 162 -3.44 -9.41 -3.61
CA SER A 162 -3.55 -9.69 -2.19
C SER A 162 -2.20 -10.13 -1.60
N ASN A 163 -1.98 -9.89 -0.31
CA ASN A 163 -0.81 -10.40 0.40
C ASN A 163 -0.60 -11.90 0.15
N ARG A 164 -1.68 -12.70 0.19
CA ARG A 164 -1.62 -14.14 -0.08
C ARG A 164 -1.01 -14.47 -1.45
N VAL A 165 -1.31 -13.69 -2.48
CA VAL A 165 -0.75 -13.90 -3.82
C VAL A 165 0.73 -13.53 -3.83
N ILE A 166 1.08 -12.38 -3.27
CA ILE A 166 2.46 -11.86 -3.28
C ILE A 166 3.40 -12.75 -2.48
N LEU A 167 2.98 -13.18 -1.28
CA LEU A 167 3.77 -14.06 -0.42
C LEU A 167 4.02 -15.45 -1.05
N ASN A 168 3.22 -15.84 -2.04
CA ASN A 168 3.35 -17.12 -2.74
C ASN A 168 3.95 -17.02 -4.16
N LEU A 169 4.46 -15.85 -4.56
CA LEU A 169 5.13 -15.71 -5.85
C LEU A 169 6.34 -16.65 -5.96
N PRO A 170 6.60 -17.26 -7.15
CA PRO A 170 7.75 -18.13 -7.35
C PRO A 170 9.07 -17.50 -6.90
N LEU A 171 9.28 -16.24 -7.21
CA LEU A 171 10.49 -15.50 -6.84
C LEU A 171 10.71 -15.44 -5.31
N ALA A 172 9.63 -15.36 -4.52
CA ALA A 172 9.75 -15.40 -3.06
C ALA A 172 10.35 -16.72 -2.56
N LYS A 173 9.97 -17.83 -3.20
CA LYS A 173 10.50 -19.16 -2.91
C LYS A 173 11.96 -19.31 -3.39
N GLU A 174 12.27 -18.85 -4.60
CA GLU A 174 13.62 -18.86 -5.17
C GLU A 174 14.61 -18.07 -4.29
N LEU A 175 14.18 -16.93 -3.76
CA LEU A 175 14.97 -16.09 -2.87
C LEU A 175 14.93 -16.54 -1.41
N ASN A 176 14.21 -17.63 -1.11
CA ASN A 176 14.04 -18.19 0.24
C ASN A 176 13.58 -17.14 1.28
N ILE A 177 12.60 -16.28 0.89
CA ILE A 177 12.08 -15.22 1.76
C ILE A 177 11.26 -15.84 2.89
N GLN A 178 11.64 -15.57 4.12
CA GLN A 178 10.88 -15.93 5.30
C GLN A 178 10.02 -14.73 5.73
N PHE A 179 8.74 -14.76 5.40
CA PHE A 179 7.85 -13.61 5.67
C PHE A 179 7.48 -13.46 7.14
N GLY A 180 7.55 -14.52 7.93
CA GLY A 180 7.13 -14.51 9.32
C GLY A 180 5.61 -14.37 9.49
N GLU A 181 5.20 -13.93 10.67
CA GLU A 181 3.80 -13.68 10.98
C GLU A 181 3.23 -12.54 10.14
N THR A 182 1.94 -12.64 9.77
CA THR A 182 1.20 -11.55 9.13
C THR A 182 0.12 -11.05 10.08
N LYS A 183 0.20 -9.76 10.46
CA LYS A 183 -0.80 -9.10 11.31
C LYS A 183 -0.91 -7.62 10.95
N ARG A 184 -1.83 -6.90 11.58
CA ARG A 184 -1.95 -5.45 11.36
C ARG A 184 -0.66 -4.77 11.79
N MET A 185 -0.26 -3.73 11.05
CA MET A 185 0.99 -3.01 11.36
C MET A 185 1.04 -2.51 12.82
N ILE A 186 -0.11 -2.06 13.35
CA ILE A 186 -0.19 -1.56 14.72
C ILE A 186 0.13 -2.62 15.77
N ASP A 187 -0.21 -3.89 15.49
CA ASP A 187 -0.04 -4.99 16.44
C ASP A 187 1.44 -5.46 16.55
N PHE A 188 2.32 -4.88 15.76
CA PHE A 188 3.78 -5.07 15.89
C PHE A 188 4.44 -4.12 16.89
N PHE A 189 3.72 -3.09 17.36
CA PHE A 189 4.24 -2.13 18.33
C PHE A 189 3.88 -2.49 19.80
N ASP A 190 3.13 -3.55 20.01
CA ASP A 190 2.71 -4.06 21.33
C ASP A 190 3.83 -4.80 22.08
#